data_143ffec8c42622ebc223bd5adfca7396
#
_entry.id   143ffec8c42622ebc223bd5adfca7396
#
_cell.length_a   1.000
_cell.length_b   1.000
_cell.length_c   1.000
_cell.angle_alpha   90.00
_cell.angle_beta   90.00
_cell.angle_gamma   90.00
#
_symmetry.space_group_name_H-M   'P 1'
#
loop_
_entity.id
_entity.type
_entity.pdbx_description
1 polymer ?
#
loop_
_entity_poly.entity_id
_entity_poly.type
_entity_poly.pdbx_seq_one_letter_code
_entity_poly.pdbx_strand_id
1 'polypeptide(L)'
;MLFLVQKTLKRIAVASGVDVTPPVKEKRPPLWQVIAKNQFLIFLMVIGFLLSSAYFVYGYLMQVGIDQGYMPVQPIHYSHKIHSGANQIECKYCHSSARVSKHSGIPSLNVCMNCHKNIAEYNGEEDLDNGYTKDFYTKEIKKLYDAVGWDEDNQAYTRETKPVKWVRTVSYTHLTLPTKRIV
;
A
#
# COMPACT_ATOMS: atom_id res chain seq x y z
N MET A 1 -27.88 13.08 -59.65
CA MET A 1 -28.99 12.19 -60.04
C MET A 1 -30.07 12.04 -58.96
N LEU A 2 -29.76 11.71 -57.72
CA LEU A 2 -30.74 11.53 -56.63
C LEU A 2 -31.61 12.78 -56.36
N PHE A 3 -31.08 13.95 -56.47
CA PHE A 3 -31.80 15.22 -56.23
C PHE A 3 -32.86 15.53 -57.30
N LEU A 4 -32.61 15.19 -58.57
CA LEU A 4 -33.57 15.30 -59.64
C LEU A 4 -34.74 14.31 -59.47
N VAL A 5 -34.43 13.07 -59.09
CA VAL A 5 -35.45 12.05 -58.83
C VAL A 5 -36.33 12.45 -57.67
N GLN A 6 -35.79 12.96 -56.59
CA GLN A 6 -36.61 13.46 -55.45
C GLN A 6 -37.51 14.63 -55.84
N LYS A 7 -37.01 15.54 -56.68
CA LYS A 7 -37.77 16.72 -57.14
C LYS A 7 -38.95 16.31 -58.06
N THR A 8 -38.74 15.32 -58.96
CA THR A 8 -39.78 14.79 -59.83
C THR A 8 -40.81 14.01 -59.07
N LEU A 9 -40.39 13.16 -58.09
CA LEU A 9 -41.31 12.41 -57.22
C LEU A 9 -42.18 13.35 -56.35
N LYS A 10 -41.63 14.42 -55.82
CA LYS A 10 -42.40 15.45 -55.11
C LYS A 10 -43.44 16.11 -55.98
N ARG A 11 -43.10 16.44 -57.27
CA ARG A 11 -44.07 17.04 -58.19
C ARG A 11 -45.20 16.09 -58.55
N ILE A 12 -44.94 14.81 -58.76
CA ILE A 12 -45.95 13.79 -59.06
C ILE A 12 -46.84 13.58 -57.82
N ALA A 13 -46.29 13.51 -56.60
CA ALA A 13 -47.04 13.36 -55.38
C ALA A 13 -47.99 14.54 -55.12
N VAL A 14 -47.56 15.77 -55.35
CA VAL A 14 -48.40 16.96 -55.25
C VAL A 14 -49.50 16.95 -56.33
N ALA A 15 -49.20 16.51 -57.56
CA ALA A 15 -50.20 16.41 -58.64
C ALA A 15 -51.23 15.31 -58.39
N SER A 16 -50.90 14.27 -57.63
CA SER A 16 -51.81 13.18 -57.22
C SER A 16 -52.61 13.47 -55.91
N GLY A 17 -52.49 14.70 -55.38
CA GLY A 17 -53.22 15.11 -54.18
C GLY A 17 -52.70 14.51 -52.86
N VAL A 18 -51.50 13.91 -52.90
CA VAL A 18 -50.84 13.38 -51.72
C VAL A 18 -50.09 14.51 -51.01
N ASP A 19 -50.44 14.78 -49.77
CA ASP A 19 -49.78 15.80 -48.96
C ASP A 19 -48.35 15.38 -48.65
N VAL A 20 -47.35 16.05 -49.28
CA VAL A 20 -45.95 15.77 -49.13
C VAL A 20 -45.32 16.72 -48.10
N THR A 21 -46.01 16.97 -47.03
CA THR A 21 -45.42 17.69 -45.89
C THR A 21 -44.34 16.81 -45.27
N PRO A 22 -43.05 17.31 -45.19
CA PRO A 22 -42.02 16.53 -44.53
C PRO A 22 -42.45 16.24 -43.09
N PRO A 23 -42.26 15.00 -42.59
CA PRO A 23 -42.62 14.71 -41.23
C PRO A 23 -41.94 15.73 -40.30
N VAL A 24 -42.77 16.35 -39.46
CA VAL A 24 -42.29 17.30 -38.47
C VAL A 24 -41.18 16.57 -37.65
N LYS A 25 -39.96 17.02 -37.76
CA LYS A 25 -38.87 16.45 -36.93
C LYS A 25 -39.20 16.73 -35.48
N GLU A 26 -39.78 15.78 -34.81
CA GLU A 26 -39.95 15.84 -33.36
C GLU A 26 -38.57 16.07 -32.73
N LYS A 27 -38.46 17.15 -31.96
CA LYS A 27 -37.23 17.43 -31.22
C LYS A 27 -37.01 16.28 -30.25
N ARG A 28 -35.92 15.55 -30.43
CA ARG A 28 -35.57 14.48 -29.51
C ARG A 28 -35.53 15.04 -28.09
N PRO A 29 -36.20 14.42 -27.12
CA PRO A 29 -36.20 14.89 -25.76
C PRO A 29 -34.75 14.91 -25.23
N PRO A 30 -34.37 15.88 -24.38
CA PRO A 30 -33.06 15.92 -23.79
C PRO A 30 -32.79 14.64 -23.00
N LEU A 31 -31.55 14.19 -22.97
CA LEU A 31 -31.12 12.92 -22.37
C LEU A 31 -31.64 12.71 -20.94
N TRP A 32 -31.66 13.76 -20.12
CA TRP A 32 -32.18 13.70 -18.76
C TRP A 32 -33.65 13.29 -18.68
N GLN A 33 -34.49 13.70 -19.65
CA GLN A 33 -35.92 13.30 -19.72
C GLN A 33 -36.07 11.84 -20.13
N VAL A 34 -35.21 11.35 -21.01
CA VAL A 34 -35.18 9.93 -21.40
C VAL A 34 -34.84 9.06 -20.20
N ILE A 35 -33.83 9.45 -19.43
CA ILE A 35 -33.40 8.77 -18.22
C ILE A 35 -34.51 8.81 -17.16
N ALA A 36 -35.05 9.99 -16.88
CA ALA A 36 -36.11 10.17 -15.87
C ALA A 36 -37.42 9.43 -16.17
N LYS A 37 -37.71 9.14 -17.46
CA LYS A 37 -38.87 8.35 -17.84
C LYS A 37 -38.65 6.84 -17.86
N ASN A 38 -37.38 6.41 -17.85
CA ASN A 38 -37.04 5.00 -17.92
C ASN A 38 -36.69 4.48 -16.51
N GLN A 39 -37.65 3.75 -15.91
CA GLN A 39 -37.48 3.19 -14.56
C GLN A 39 -36.26 2.25 -14.45
N PHE A 40 -35.94 1.51 -15.52
CA PHE A 40 -34.77 0.64 -15.53
C PHE A 40 -33.44 1.42 -15.46
N LEU A 41 -33.33 2.53 -16.19
CA LEU A 41 -32.14 3.39 -16.11
C LEU A 41 -32.02 4.06 -14.74
N ILE A 42 -33.12 4.49 -14.14
CA ILE A 42 -33.13 5.02 -12.76
C ILE A 42 -32.61 3.95 -11.79
N PHE A 43 -33.13 2.73 -11.90
CA PHE A 43 -32.71 1.60 -11.05
C PHE A 43 -31.21 1.31 -11.17
N LEU A 44 -30.66 1.28 -12.39
CA LEU A 44 -29.23 1.11 -12.62
C LEU A 44 -28.40 2.26 -12.03
N MET A 45 -28.87 3.50 -12.15
CA MET A 45 -28.18 4.65 -11.56
C MET A 45 -28.19 4.59 -10.02
N VAL A 46 -29.29 4.20 -9.42
CA VAL A 46 -29.40 4.03 -7.95
C VAL A 46 -28.44 2.94 -7.48
N ILE A 47 -28.42 1.78 -8.14
CA ILE A 47 -27.47 0.70 -7.80
C ILE A 47 -26.02 1.19 -7.97
N GLY A 48 -25.69 1.82 -9.09
CA GLY A 48 -24.36 2.35 -9.34
C GLY A 48 -23.93 3.38 -8.28
N PHE A 49 -24.86 4.26 -7.88
CA PHE A 49 -24.61 5.22 -6.81
C PHE A 49 -24.38 4.53 -5.45
N LEU A 50 -25.19 3.54 -5.10
CA LEU A 50 -25.04 2.80 -3.84
C LEU A 50 -23.73 2.02 -3.80
N LEU A 51 -23.36 1.32 -4.88
CA LEU A 51 -22.10 0.59 -4.97
C LEU A 51 -20.89 1.53 -4.91
N SER A 52 -20.94 2.65 -5.64
CA SER A 52 -19.89 3.68 -5.57
C SER A 52 -19.76 4.25 -4.17
N SER A 53 -20.88 4.62 -3.55
CA SER A 53 -20.87 5.20 -2.22
C SER A 53 -20.33 4.19 -1.19
N ALA A 54 -20.75 2.94 -1.27
CA ALA A 54 -20.23 1.87 -0.42
C ALA A 54 -18.70 1.68 -0.60
N TYR A 55 -18.21 1.71 -1.84
CA TYR A 55 -16.78 1.61 -2.14
C TYR A 55 -15.98 2.78 -1.53
N PHE A 56 -16.44 4.02 -1.73
CA PHE A 56 -15.76 5.19 -1.19
C PHE A 56 -15.82 5.26 0.34
N VAL A 57 -16.99 4.97 0.92
CA VAL A 57 -17.16 4.97 2.38
C VAL A 57 -16.28 3.88 3.01
N TYR A 58 -16.29 2.67 2.46
CA TYR A 58 -15.46 1.57 2.93
C TYR A 58 -13.98 1.91 2.78
N GLY A 59 -13.56 2.42 1.61
CA GLY A 59 -12.17 2.84 1.37
C GLY A 59 -11.70 3.93 2.34
N TYR A 60 -12.56 4.91 2.63
CA TYR A 60 -12.28 5.96 3.61
C TYR A 60 -12.17 5.39 5.02
N LEU A 61 -13.14 4.59 5.45
CA LEU A 61 -13.16 4.00 6.80
C LEU A 61 -11.95 3.09 7.04
N MET A 62 -11.48 2.37 5.99
CA MET A 62 -10.29 1.53 6.10
C MET A 62 -8.99 2.31 6.26
N GLN A 63 -9.00 3.62 5.99
CA GLN A 63 -7.84 4.49 6.18
C GLN A 63 -7.87 5.25 7.51
N VAL A 64 -9.00 5.22 8.21
CA VAL A 64 -9.12 5.89 9.51
C VAL A 64 -8.27 5.15 10.54
N GLY A 65 -7.34 5.87 11.17
CA GLY A 65 -6.41 5.32 12.17
C GLY A 65 -5.24 4.54 11.58
N ILE A 66 -5.04 4.56 10.26
CA ILE A 66 -3.87 4.00 9.58
C ILE A 66 -3.02 5.16 9.08
N ASP A 67 -1.91 5.42 9.74
CA ASP A 67 -0.92 6.39 9.29
C ASP A 67 -0.08 5.76 8.17
N GLN A 68 -0.51 5.96 6.93
CA GLN A 68 0.25 5.53 5.76
C GLN A 68 1.59 6.30 5.72
N GLY A 69 2.69 5.54 5.65
CA GLY A 69 4.02 6.12 5.68
C GLY A 69 4.56 6.41 7.09
N TYR A 70 3.87 5.99 8.16
CA TYR A 70 4.44 6.05 9.50
C TYR A 70 5.67 5.15 9.59
N MET A 71 6.82 5.79 9.61
CA MET A 71 8.14 5.14 9.69
C MET A 71 8.98 5.85 10.76
N PRO A 72 8.75 5.56 12.04
CA PRO A 72 9.47 6.22 13.11
C PRO A 72 10.93 5.82 13.11
N VAL A 73 11.80 6.80 13.41
CA VAL A 73 13.22 6.55 13.60
C VAL A 73 13.41 5.74 14.87
N GLN A 74 14.05 4.59 14.75
CA GLN A 74 14.37 3.73 15.88
C GLN A 74 15.65 4.19 16.58
N PRO A 75 15.80 3.95 17.89
CA PRO A 75 17.04 4.27 18.62
C PRO A 75 18.28 3.60 18.04
N ILE A 76 18.12 2.35 17.59
CA ILE A 76 19.13 1.59 16.85
C ILE A 76 18.48 1.17 15.54
N HIS A 77 19.06 1.54 14.42
CA HIS A 77 18.55 1.16 13.11
C HIS A 77 18.75 -0.34 12.86
N TYR A 78 17.69 -1.04 12.53
CA TYR A 78 17.72 -2.45 12.19
C TYR A 78 17.12 -2.69 10.80
N SER A 79 17.87 -3.33 9.92
CA SER A 79 17.43 -3.63 8.56
C SER A 79 17.05 -5.10 8.39
N HIS A 80 15.76 -5.38 8.22
CA HIS A 80 15.28 -6.72 7.84
C HIS A 80 15.78 -7.13 6.45
N LYS A 81 15.98 -6.17 5.53
CA LYS A 81 16.53 -6.40 4.19
C LYS A 81 17.92 -7.06 4.26
N ILE A 82 18.77 -6.60 5.17
CA ILE A 82 20.11 -7.16 5.35
C ILE A 82 20.03 -8.52 6.06
N HIS A 83 19.34 -8.60 7.19
CA HIS A 83 19.37 -9.81 8.02
C HIS A 83 18.56 -10.96 7.41
N SER A 84 17.31 -10.72 7.09
CA SER A 84 16.41 -11.76 6.56
C SER A 84 16.47 -11.87 5.04
N GLY A 85 16.73 -10.77 4.34
CA GLY A 85 16.87 -10.76 2.89
C GLY A 85 18.23 -11.29 2.44
N ALA A 86 19.29 -10.50 2.57
CA ALA A 86 20.61 -10.86 2.07
C ALA A 86 21.24 -12.04 2.83
N ASN A 87 21.20 -12.02 4.15
CA ASN A 87 21.82 -13.07 5.00
C ASN A 87 20.88 -14.27 5.27
N GLN A 88 19.63 -14.24 4.80
CA GLN A 88 18.65 -15.33 4.92
C GLN A 88 18.43 -15.85 6.36
N ILE A 89 18.61 -14.98 7.36
CA ILE A 89 18.36 -15.34 8.75
C ILE A 89 16.85 -15.55 8.93
N GLU A 90 16.47 -16.69 9.50
CA GLU A 90 15.06 -17.04 9.70
C GLU A 90 14.40 -16.09 10.71
N CYS A 91 13.18 -15.63 10.39
CA CYS A 91 12.43 -14.69 11.23
C CYS A 91 12.28 -15.16 12.68
N LYS A 92 12.03 -16.46 12.88
CA LYS A 92 11.87 -17.07 14.20
C LYS A 92 13.16 -17.19 15.01
N TYR A 93 14.30 -16.94 14.42
CA TYR A 93 15.55 -16.87 15.16
C TYR A 93 15.53 -15.67 16.11
N CYS A 94 15.16 -14.51 15.60
CA CYS A 94 15.03 -13.29 16.40
C CYS A 94 13.67 -13.20 17.09
N HIS A 95 12.57 -13.51 16.38
CA HIS A 95 11.21 -13.49 16.89
C HIS A 95 10.78 -14.84 17.45
N SER A 96 11.48 -15.33 18.45
CA SER A 96 11.28 -16.67 19.01
C SER A 96 9.87 -16.90 19.58
N SER A 97 9.21 -15.85 20.09
CA SER A 97 7.83 -15.92 20.59
C SER A 97 6.82 -16.33 19.52
N ALA A 98 7.09 -16.08 18.25
CA ALA A 98 6.25 -16.49 17.12
C ALA A 98 6.22 -18.02 16.89
N ARG A 99 7.00 -18.81 17.64
CA ARG A 99 6.95 -20.28 17.62
C ARG A 99 5.73 -20.81 18.38
N VAL A 100 5.30 -20.10 19.41
CA VAL A 100 4.27 -20.53 20.35
C VAL A 100 3.12 -19.54 20.50
N SER A 101 3.24 -18.34 19.93
CA SER A 101 2.27 -17.26 20.02
C SER A 101 2.06 -16.59 18.65
N LYS A 102 0.88 -16.03 18.46
CA LYS A 102 0.60 -15.15 17.31
C LYS A 102 1.29 -13.78 17.43
N HIS A 103 1.88 -13.46 18.56
CA HIS A 103 2.61 -12.22 18.78
C HIS A 103 4.11 -12.44 18.58
N SER A 104 4.70 -11.76 17.60
CA SER A 104 6.14 -11.70 17.44
C SER A 104 6.69 -10.56 18.29
N GLY A 105 7.19 -10.84 19.47
CA GLY A 105 7.82 -9.83 20.34
C GLY A 105 9.10 -9.25 19.70
N ILE A 106 9.52 -8.08 20.19
CA ILE A 106 10.84 -7.54 19.87
C ILE A 106 11.88 -8.42 20.58
N PRO A 107 12.91 -8.94 19.87
CA PRO A 107 13.96 -9.74 20.48
C PRO A 107 14.77 -8.91 21.47
N SER A 108 15.32 -9.58 22.48
CA SER A 108 16.29 -8.95 23.38
C SER A 108 17.60 -8.66 22.64
N LEU A 109 18.33 -7.64 23.06
CA LEU A 109 19.62 -7.27 22.43
C LEU A 109 20.67 -8.39 22.51
N ASN A 110 20.55 -9.31 23.47
CA ASN A 110 21.41 -10.50 23.58
C ASN A 110 21.33 -11.38 22.32
N VAL A 111 20.18 -11.45 21.66
CA VAL A 111 20.03 -12.21 20.41
C VAL A 111 20.88 -11.59 19.31
N CYS A 112 20.96 -10.27 19.26
CA CYS A 112 21.81 -9.55 18.32
C CYS A 112 23.28 -9.88 18.56
N MET A 113 23.69 -9.95 19.82
CA MET A 113 25.07 -10.22 20.22
C MET A 113 25.55 -11.65 19.92
N ASN A 114 24.66 -12.59 19.59
CA ASN A 114 25.09 -13.92 19.13
C ASN A 114 25.98 -13.86 17.88
N CYS A 115 25.74 -12.86 17.00
CA CYS A 115 26.56 -12.63 15.81
C CYS A 115 27.43 -11.39 15.93
N HIS A 116 26.89 -10.31 16.51
CA HIS A 116 27.61 -9.01 16.55
C HIS A 116 28.80 -8.96 17.52
N LYS A 117 29.00 -9.96 18.35
CA LYS A 117 30.31 -10.10 19.07
C LYS A 117 31.50 -10.17 18.12
N ASN A 118 31.28 -10.75 16.93
CA ASN A 118 32.35 -10.96 15.94
C ASN A 118 32.16 -10.07 14.69
N ILE A 119 31.09 -9.30 14.63
CA ILE A 119 30.74 -8.42 13.49
C ILE A 119 30.59 -7.00 14.01
N ALA A 120 31.71 -6.30 14.07
CA ALA A 120 31.78 -4.93 14.59
C ALA A 120 31.57 -3.87 13.52
N GLU A 121 31.79 -4.22 12.26
CA GLU A 121 31.72 -3.33 11.12
C GLU A 121 30.82 -3.92 10.03
N TYR A 122 30.17 -3.04 9.27
CA TYR A 122 29.35 -3.43 8.14
C TYR A 122 30.14 -3.34 6.84
N ASN A 123 30.29 -4.47 6.16
CA ASN A 123 31.02 -4.59 4.89
C ASN A 123 30.13 -4.96 3.69
N GLY A 124 28.79 -4.97 3.87
CA GLY A 124 27.81 -5.29 2.81
C GLY A 124 27.55 -4.14 1.83
N GLU A 125 26.49 -4.27 1.06
CA GLU A 125 26.06 -3.26 0.10
C GLU A 125 25.44 -2.04 0.80
N GLU A 126 25.72 -0.85 0.28
CA GLU A 126 25.12 0.40 0.75
C GLU A 126 23.72 0.58 0.18
N ASP A 127 22.85 1.21 0.94
CA ASP A 127 21.52 1.62 0.48
C ASP A 127 21.50 3.14 0.28
N LEU A 128 22.12 3.57 -0.82
CA LEU A 128 22.30 4.99 -1.14
C LEU A 128 20.98 5.69 -1.43
N ASP A 129 19.96 4.98 -1.91
CA ASP A 129 18.63 5.53 -2.18
C ASP A 129 17.98 6.04 -0.89
N ASN A 130 18.25 5.38 0.24
CA ASN A 130 17.80 5.77 1.56
C ASN A 130 18.86 6.51 2.39
N GLY A 131 20.03 6.78 1.82
CA GLY A 131 21.13 7.47 2.49
C GLY A 131 21.89 6.63 3.52
N TYR A 132 21.77 5.30 3.49
CA TYR A 132 22.42 4.40 4.44
C TYR A 132 23.77 3.90 3.90
N THR A 133 24.86 4.52 4.36
CA THR A 133 26.23 4.14 4.03
C THR A 133 26.77 3.03 4.96
N LYS A 134 27.91 2.43 4.62
CA LYS A 134 28.59 1.47 5.50
C LYS A 134 28.94 2.06 6.86
N ASP A 135 29.39 3.32 6.87
CA ASP A 135 29.69 4.05 8.11
C ASP A 135 28.45 4.24 8.98
N PHE A 136 27.28 4.52 8.35
CA PHE A 136 26.01 4.59 9.08
C PHE A 136 25.70 3.27 9.78
N TYR A 137 25.72 2.15 9.06
CA TYR A 137 25.43 0.83 9.64
C TYR A 137 26.43 0.44 10.72
N THR A 138 27.72 0.74 10.52
CA THR A 138 28.76 0.50 11.53
C THR A 138 28.49 1.30 12.81
N LYS A 139 28.10 2.56 12.68
CA LYS A 139 27.70 3.38 13.85
C LYS A 139 26.48 2.80 14.60
N GLU A 140 25.52 2.22 13.88
CA GLU A 140 24.38 1.57 14.52
C GLU A 140 24.77 0.30 15.29
N ILE A 141 25.77 -0.47 14.80
CA ILE A 141 26.34 -1.58 15.56
C ILE A 141 27.05 -1.08 16.84
N LYS A 142 27.76 0.05 16.77
CA LYS A 142 28.38 0.63 17.98
C LYS A 142 27.33 1.11 19.00
N LYS A 143 26.18 1.62 18.57
CA LYS A 143 25.06 1.91 19.48
C LYS A 143 24.52 0.64 20.17
N LEU A 144 24.51 -0.50 19.46
CA LEU A 144 24.15 -1.79 20.07
C LEU A 144 25.15 -2.14 21.17
N TYR A 145 26.47 -1.99 20.92
CA TYR A 145 27.51 -2.25 21.91
C TYR A 145 27.35 -1.39 23.16
N ASP A 146 27.10 -0.09 22.96
CA ASP A 146 26.84 0.84 24.07
C ASP A 146 25.60 0.45 24.88
N ALA A 147 24.55 -0.04 24.20
CA ALA A 147 23.31 -0.44 24.86
C ALA A 147 23.47 -1.70 25.72
N VAL A 148 24.24 -2.67 25.25
CA VAL A 148 24.49 -3.95 25.98
C VAL A 148 25.70 -3.90 26.90
N GLY A 149 26.49 -2.82 26.85
CA GLY A 149 27.72 -2.70 27.65
C GLY A 149 28.88 -3.55 27.13
N TRP A 150 28.89 -3.85 25.82
CA TRP A 150 29.95 -4.64 25.20
C TRP A 150 31.21 -3.79 24.96
N ASP A 151 32.32 -4.32 25.36
CA ASP A 151 33.64 -3.76 25.09
C ASP A 151 34.34 -4.61 24.01
N GLU A 152 34.58 -3.99 22.86
CA GLU A 152 35.16 -4.66 21.71
C GLU A 152 36.62 -5.03 21.92
N ASP A 153 37.38 -4.17 22.60
CA ASP A 153 38.83 -4.40 22.85
C ASP A 153 39.06 -5.57 23.80
N ASN A 154 38.20 -5.65 24.83
CA ASN A 154 38.29 -6.70 25.85
C ASN A 154 37.42 -7.93 25.52
N GLN A 155 36.60 -7.88 24.45
CA GLN A 155 35.63 -8.93 24.07
C GLN A 155 34.75 -9.38 25.24
N ALA A 156 34.33 -8.43 26.06
CA ALA A 156 33.60 -8.68 27.30
C ALA A 156 32.53 -7.61 27.58
N TYR A 157 31.55 -7.95 28.41
CA TYR A 157 30.56 -7.01 28.93
C TYR A 157 31.14 -6.30 30.16
N THR A 158 31.79 -5.16 29.95
CA THR A 158 32.48 -4.41 31.02
C THR A 158 31.81 -3.11 31.39
N ARG A 159 30.88 -2.62 30.53
CA ARG A 159 30.19 -1.35 30.72
C ARG A 159 28.77 -1.56 31.27
N GLU A 160 28.20 -0.51 31.82
CA GLU A 160 26.80 -0.52 32.23
C GLU A 160 25.85 -0.65 31.03
N THR A 161 24.82 -1.48 31.18
CA THR A 161 23.79 -1.64 30.16
C THR A 161 22.83 -0.47 30.15
N LYS A 162 22.43 -0.01 28.97
CA LYS A 162 21.45 1.07 28.76
C LYS A 162 20.19 0.50 28.12
N PRO A 163 19.01 0.59 28.73
CA PRO A 163 17.79 0.07 28.14
C PRO A 163 17.41 0.85 26.89
N VAL A 164 17.13 0.13 25.80
CA VAL A 164 16.67 0.70 24.54
C VAL A 164 15.15 0.79 24.52
N LYS A 165 14.63 2.00 24.33
CA LYS A 165 13.18 2.25 24.20
C LYS A 165 12.79 2.23 22.73
N TRP A 166 12.34 1.07 22.26
CA TRP A 166 11.85 0.93 20.89
C TRP A 166 10.56 1.72 20.65
N VAL A 167 10.48 2.40 19.52
CA VAL A 167 9.28 3.09 19.08
C VAL A 167 8.35 2.10 18.37
N ARG A 168 7.06 2.10 18.72
CA ARG A 168 6.10 1.23 18.05
C ARG A 168 5.94 1.62 16.59
N THR A 169 6.07 0.64 15.69
CA THR A 169 5.91 0.82 14.25
C THR A 169 4.49 0.58 13.77
N VAL A 170 3.63 0.01 14.61
CA VAL A 170 2.24 -0.32 14.33
C VAL A 170 1.35 0.01 15.51
N SER A 171 0.12 0.40 15.23
CA SER A 171 -0.87 0.76 16.26
C SER A 171 -1.48 -0.44 16.98
N TYR A 172 -1.44 -1.63 16.38
CA TYR A 172 -1.98 -2.86 16.99
C TYR A 172 -0.90 -3.68 17.69
N THR A 173 -1.31 -4.44 18.70
CA THR A 173 -0.42 -5.09 19.64
C THR A 173 0.15 -6.42 19.17
N HIS A 174 -0.24 -6.92 17.98
CA HIS A 174 0.23 -8.21 17.47
C HIS A 174 0.60 -8.13 15.99
N LEU A 175 1.77 -8.62 15.67
CA LEU A 175 2.24 -8.87 14.31
C LEU A 175 2.13 -10.36 14.05
N THR A 176 1.44 -10.73 12.98
CA THR A 176 1.49 -12.10 12.46
C THR A 176 2.63 -12.17 11.46
N LEU A 177 3.53 -13.12 11.66
CA LEU A 177 4.56 -13.39 10.64
C LEU A 177 3.90 -13.98 9.38
N PRO A 178 4.36 -13.63 8.17
CA PRO A 178 3.87 -14.24 6.95
C PRO A 178 4.10 -15.76 7.00
N THR A 179 3.05 -16.53 6.71
CA THR A 179 3.09 -17.99 6.71
C THR A 179 3.87 -18.57 5.53
N LYS A 180 4.10 -17.77 4.50
CA LYS A 180 4.94 -18.13 3.34
C LYS A 180 6.08 -17.13 3.23
N ARG A 181 7.30 -17.62 3.02
CA ARG A 181 8.40 -16.78 2.57
C ARG A 181 7.98 -16.14 1.25
N ILE A 182 8.00 -14.83 1.19
CA ILE A 182 7.97 -14.12 -0.09
C ILE A 182 9.40 -14.29 -0.62
N VAL A 183 9.54 -15.18 -1.59
CA VAL A 183 10.78 -15.38 -2.34
C VAL A 183 10.89 -14.25 -3.35
#